data_1af73f15210d070779646e3361fce608
#
_entry.id   1af73f15210d070779646e3361fce608
#
_cell.length_a   1.000
_cell.length_b   1.000
_cell.length_c   1.000
_cell.angle_alpha   90.00
_cell.angle_beta   90.00
_cell.angle_gamma   90.00
#
_symmetry.space_group_name_H-M   'P 1'
#
loop_
_entity.id
_entity.type
_entity.pdbx_description
1 polymer ?
#
loop_
_entity_poly.entity_id
_entity_poly.type
_entity_poly.pdbx_seq_one_letter_code
_entity_poly.pdbx_strand_id
1 'polypeptide(L)'
;LVGSKMCIRDSIQGEVCPLEPDLADKSLKVPQIGWNALHIVKDDPLFQYIREGEYVYYVHSYYGKNCTESTLATSEYSIPVTGAVRAGKVYGTQFHPEKSGDTGLRILKAFAEL
;
A
#
# COMPACT_ATOMS: atom_id res chain seq x y z
N LEU A 1 8.67 0.25 -3.74
CA LEU A 1 8.42 -0.36 -4.99
C LEU A 1 7.00 -0.17 -5.48
N VAL A 2 6.72 0.92 -6.02
CA VAL A 2 5.36 1.25 -6.39
C VAL A 2 5.04 0.76 -7.78
N GLY A 3 3.97 -0.03 -7.90
CA GLY A 3 3.44 -0.43 -9.17
C GLY A 3 4.31 -1.32 -10.02
N SER A 4 5.38 -1.86 -9.48
CA SER A 4 6.22 -2.76 -10.24
C SER A 4 5.57 -4.12 -10.34
N LYS A 5 5.14 -4.47 -11.52
CA LYS A 5 4.54 -5.77 -11.77
C LYS A 5 5.50 -6.90 -11.50
N MET A 6 6.77 -6.69 -11.83
CA MET A 6 7.76 -7.75 -11.73
C MET A 6 8.00 -8.17 -10.29
N CYS A 7 8.17 -7.21 -9.40
CA CYS A 7 8.41 -7.53 -8.01
C CYS A 7 7.22 -8.26 -7.39
N ILE A 8 6.01 -7.82 -7.69
CA ILE A 8 4.82 -8.46 -7.16
C ILE A 8 4.68 -9.86 -7.70
N ARG A 9 4.86 -10.06 -9.00
CA ARG A 9 4.69 -11.39 -9.60
C ARG A 9 5.71 -12.40 -9.11
N ASP A 10 6.95 -11.98 -8.91
CA ASP A 10 8.02 -12.92 -8.62
C ASP A 10 8.14 -13.25 -7.14
N SER A 11 7.75 -12.35 -6.26
CA SER A 11 7.97 -12.50 -4.82
C SER A 11 6.68 -12.54 -4.01
N ILE A 12 5.64 -11.87 -4.47
CA ILE A 12 4.39 -11.70 -3.75
C ILE A 12 3.25 -12.14 -4.64
N GLN A 13 2.44 -13.08 -4.14
CA GLN A 13 1.30 -13.57 -4.90
C GLN A 13 0.20 -12.53 -4.97
N GLY A 14 -0.38 -12.39 -6.15
CA GLY A 14 -1.46 -11.45 -6.38
C GLY A 14 -1.50 -11.01 -7.82
N GLU A 15 -2.34 -10.02 -8.08
CA GLU A 15 -2.54 -9.47 -9.41
C GLU A 15 -2.42 -7.95 -9.36
N VAL A 16 -1.97 -7.35 -10.46
CA VAL A 16 -2.01 -5.90 -10.63
C VAL A 16 -3.14 -5.60 -11.59
N CYS A 17 -4.18 -4.94 -11.10
CA CYS A 17 -5.41 -4.69 -11.84
C CYS A 17 -5.73 -3.21 -11.90
N PRO A 18 -6.45 -2.76 -12.96
CA PRO A 18 -6.97 -1.39 -12.98
C PRO A 18 -7.91 -1.15 -11.80
N LEU A 19 -7.79 0.00 -11.17
CA LEU A 19 -8.60 0.36 -10.01
C LEU A 19 -10.04 0.70 -10.39
N GLU A 20 -10.23 1.40 -11.50
CA GLU A 20 -11.53 1.95 -11.87
C GLU A 20 -12.67 0.93 -11.94
N PRO A 21 -12.51 -0.22 -12.63
CA PRO A 21 -13.61 -1.18 -12.72
C PRO A 21 -14.05 -1.75 -11.39
N ASP A 22 -13.15 -1.78 -10.40
CA ASP A 22 -13.40 -2.41 -9.11
C ASP A 22 -13.96 -1.44 -8.08
N LEU A 23 -14.01 -0.14 -8.37
CA LEU A 23 -14.57 0.83 -7.43
C LEU A 23 -16.08 0.66 -7.32
N ALA A 24 -16.56 0.57 -6.09
CA ALA A 24 -18.00 0.51 -5.82
C ALA A 24 -18.65 1.86 -6.11
N ASP A 25 -17.97 2.95 -5.74
CA ASP A 25 -18.44 4.31 -5.99
C ASP A 25 -17.78 4.85 -7.26
N LYS A 26 -18.53 4.87 -8.34
CA LYS A 26 -18.01 5.31 -9.65
C LYS A 26 -17.82 6.81 -9.75
N SER A 27 -18.24 7.57 -8.73
CA SER A 27 -18.00 9.02 -8.71
C SER A 27 -16.55 9.34 -8.28
N LEU A 28 -15.83 8.39 -7.70
CA LEU A 28 -14.45 8.58 -7.32
C LEU A 28 -13.54 8.60 -8.55
N LYS A 29 -12.53 9.45 -8.48
CA LYS A 29 -11.61 9.64 -9.59
C LYS A 29 -10.52 8.60 -9.61
N VAL A 30 -10.06 8.25 -10.80
CA VAL A 30 -8.88 7.43 -11.03
C VAL A 30 -7.95 8.24 -11.94
N PRO A 31 -6.68 8.42 -11.56
CA PRO A 31 -5.98 7.77 -10.44
C PRO A 31 -6.45 8.22 -9.07
N GLN A 32 -6.25 7.35 -8.06
CA GLN A 32 -6.40 7.74 -6.67
C GLN A 32 -5.25 8.70 -6.35
N ILE A 33 -5.57 9.92 -5.98
CA ILE A 33 -4.58 10.94 -5.64
C ILE A 33 -4.99 11.56 -4.31
N GLY A 34 -4.07 11.57 -3.35
CA GLY A 34 -4.30 12.23 -2.09
C GLY A 34 -3.91 11.40 -0.88
N TRP A 35 -4.34 11.85 0.27
CA TRP A 35 -3.99 11.26 1.55
C TRP A 35 -5.09 10.33 2.02
N ASN A 36 -4.72 9.11 2.39
CA ASN A 36 -5.65 8.13 2.94
C ASN A 36 -5.04 7.50 4.19
N ALA A 37 -5.91 7.18 5.15
CA ALA A 37 -5.50 6.51 6.37
C ALA A 37 -5.04 5.10 6.07
N LEU A 38 -3.96 4.69 6.72
CA LEU A 38 -3.42 3.35 6.59
C LEU A 38 -3.99 2.46 7.68
N HIS A 39 -4.67 1.39 7.26
CA HIS A 39 -5.21 0.39 8.16
C HIS A 39 -4.25 -0.78 8.24
N ILE A 40 -3.65 -0.99 9.42
CA ILE A 40 -2.65 -2.03 9.63
C ILE A 40 -3.36 -3.36 9.84
N VAL A 41 -3.14 -4.30 8.94
CA VAL A 41 -3.78 -5.62 8.98
C VAL A 41 -2.95 -6.61 9.78
N LYS A 42 -1.63 -6.53 9.65
CA LYS A 42 -0.70 -7.41 10.35
C LYS A 42 0.39 -6.60 11.02
N ASP A 43 0.79 -7.01 12.22
CA ASP A 43 1.95 -6.43 12.88
C ASP A 43 3.20 -6.76 12.11
N ASP A 44 4.04 -5.75 11.89
CA ASP A 44 5.29 -5.93 11.17
C ASP A 44 6.28 -4.87 11.64
N PRO A 45 7.58 -5.20 11.71
CA PRO A 45 8.59 -4.20 12.08
C PRO A 45 8.59 -2.95 11.21
N LEU A 46 8.05 -3.05 9.97
CA LEU A 46 7.93 -1.88 9.10
C LEU A 46 7.09 -0.78 9.73
N PHE A 47 6.15 -1.13 10.60
CA PHE A 47 5.22 -0.18 11.23
C PHE A 47 5.58 0.16 12.68
N GLN A 48 6.81 -0.15 13.11
CA GLN A 48 7.19 0.03 14.51
C GLN A 48 7.16 1.49 14.99
N TYR A 49 7.21 2.44 14.07
CA TYR A 49 7.22 3.87 14.40
C TYR A 49 5.94 4.59 14.05
N ILE A 50 4.94 3.87 13.52
CA ILE A 50 3.66 4.48 13.16
C ILE A 50 2.51 3.75 13.85
N ARG A 51 1.32 4.35 13.80
CA ARG A 51 0.12 3.83 14.41
C ARG A 51 -0.96 3.60 13.37
N GLU A 52 -1.95 2.80 13.76
CA GLU A 52 -3.17 2.62 12.96
C GLU A 52 -3.79 3.98 12.64
N GLY A 53 -4.18 4.17 11.39
CA GLY A 53 -4.89 5.36 10.97
C GLY A 53 -4.03 6.54 10.56
N GLU A 54 -2.70 6.40 10.58
CA GLU A 54 -1.85 7.47 10.06
C GLU A 54 -1.98 7.58 8.55
N TYR A 55 -1.88 8.80 8.03
CA TYR A 55 -2.14 9.08 6.62
C TYR A 55 -0.90 8.95 5.78
N VAL A 56 -1.05 8.36 4.61
CA VAL A 56 -0.01 8.22 3.59
C VAL A 56 -0.53 8.73 2.25
N TYR A 57 0.38 9.08 1.36
CA TYR A 57 0.04 9.70 0.09
C TYR A 57 0.00 8.68 -1.04
N TYR A 58 -1.11 8.67 -1.77
CA TYR A 58 -1.32 7.79 -2.91
C TYR A 58 -1.39 8.57 -4.21
N VAL A 59 -0.82 8.00 -5.28
CA VAL A 59 -1.09 8.42 -6.64
C VAL A 59 -0.92 7.20 -7.55
N HIS A 60 -2.06 6.56 -7.90
CA HIS A 60 -2.01 5.34 -8.72
C HIS A 60 -3.34 5.07 -9.41
N SER A 61 -3.28 4.35 -10.54
CA SER A 61 -4.46 3.90 -11.29
C SER A 61 -4.62 2.38 -11.26
N TYR A 62 -3.59 1.66 -10.85
CA TYR A 62 -3.60 0.20 -10.71
C TYR A 62 -3.33 -0.15 -9.26
N TYR A 63 -3.81 -1.32 -8.83
CA TYR A 63 -3.59 -1.74 -7.46
C TYR A 63 -3.33 -3.25 -7.38
N GLY A 64 -2.73 -3.68 -6.27
CA GLY A 64 -2.54 -5.10 -5.98
C GLY A 64 -3.82 -5.72 -5.49
N LYS A 65 -4.21 -6.82 -6.10
CA LYS A 65 -5.43 -7.54 -5.79
C LYS A 65 -5.10 -9.00 -5.50
N ASN A 66 -5.88 -9.63 -4.64
CA ASN A 66 -5.67 -11.02 -4.26
C ASN A 66 -4.30 -11.27 -3.62
N CYS A 67 -3.81 -10.29 -2.86
CA CYS A 67 -2.53 -10.38 -2.14
C CYS A 67 -2.74 -10.63 -0.64
N THR A 68 -3.86 -11.22 -0.25
CA THR A 68 -4.28 -11.27 1.15
C THR A 68 -3.23 -11.84 2.09
N GLU A 69 -2.54 -12.90 1.69
CA GLU A 69 -1.53 -13.53 2.54
C GLU A 69 -0.33 -12.62 2.78
N SER A 70 -0.01 -11.76 1.82
CA SER A 70 1.14 -10.86 1.87
C SER A 70 0.78 -9.46 2.34
N THR A 71 -0.51 -9.15 2.49
CA THR A 71 -0.96 -7.81 2.83
C THR A 71 -0.64 -7.46 4.26
N LEU A 72 0.07 -6.35 4.45
CA LEU A 72 0.38 -5.80 5.77
C LEU A 72 -0.59 -4.69 6.15
N ALA A 73 -1.02 -3.90 5.19
CA ALA A 73 -1.89 -2.75 5.44
C ALA A 73 -2.73 -2.43 4.21
N THR A 74 -3.88 -1.83 4.45
CA THR A 74 -4.81 -1.40 3.40
C THR A 74 -5.23 0.05 3.63
N SER A 75 -5.81 0.65 2.62
CA SER A 75 -6.48 1.95 2.73
C SER A 75 -7.81 1.88 2.01
N GLU A 76 -8.77 2.65 2.50
CA GLU A 76 -10.11 2.64 1.93
C GLU A 76 -10.24 3.66 0.81
N TYR A 77 -10.66 3.20 -0.36
CA TYR A 77 -10.99 4.06 -1.50
C TYR A 77 -12.17 3.45 -2.23
N SER A 78 -13.37 3.53 -1.59
CA SER A 78 -14.58 2.81 -1.98
C SER A 78 -14.48 1.30 -1.76
N ILE A 79 -13.31 0.74 -1.98
CA ILE A 79 -12.97 -0.66 -1.66
C ILE A 79 -11.67 -0.67 -0.87
N PRO A 80 -11.38 -1.73 -0.13
CA PRO A 80 -10.06 -1.84 0.51
C PRO A 80 -8.98 -1.99 -0.56
N VAL A 81 -8.03 -1.07 -0.56
CA VAL A 81 -6.90 -1.10 -1.49
C VAL A 81 -5.67 -1.53 -0.72
N THR A 82 -4.96 -2.54 -1.22
CA THR A 82 -3.72 -2.99 -0.60
C THR A 82 -2.70 -1.86 -0.61
N GLY A 83 -2.25 -1.46 0.58
CA GLY A 83 -1.28 -0.38 0.71
C GLY A 83 0.13 -0.86 0.86
N ALA A 84 0.36 -1.96 1.59
CA ALA A 84 1.69 -2.51 1.82
C ALA A 84 1.64 -4.02 1.87
N VAL A 85 2.68 -4.66 1.35
CA VAL A 85 2.80 -6.11 1.30
C VAL A 85 4.20 -6.54 1.68
N ARG A 86 4.35 -7.81 2.08
CA ARG A 86 5.64 -8.40 2.39
C ARG A 86 5.65 -9.88 2.04
N ALA A 87 6.77 -10.33 1.45
CA ALA A 87 7.05 -11.75 1.27
C ALA A 87 8.52 -11.96 1.64
N GLY A 88 8.77 -12.65 2.76
CA GLY A 88 10.13 -12.82 3.27
C GLY A 88 10.79 -11.49 3.56
N LYS A 89 11.83 -11.14 2.83
CA LYS A 89 12.55 -9.88 2.97
C LYS A 89 12.16 -8.84 1.93
N VAL A 90 11.16 -9.14 1.11
CA VAL A 90 10.71 -8.24 0.06
C VAL A 90 9.47 -7.49 0.54
N TYR A 91 9.54 -6.17 0.48
CA TYR A 91 8.44 -5.28 0.84
C TYR A 91 7.98 -4.48 -0.37
N GLY A 92 6.70 -4.21 -0.44
CA GLY A 92 6.16 -3.33 -1.48
C GLY A 92 5.11 -2.40 -0.89
N THR A 93 5.03 -1.19 -1.43
CA THR A 93 4.00 -0.23 -1.04
C THR A 93 3.31 0.32 -2.27
N GLN A 94 2.01 0.59 -2.16
CA GLN A 94 1.27 1.29 -3.19
C GLN A 94 1.38 2.80 -2.99
N PHE A 95 1.41 3.25 -1.74
CA PHE A 95 1.62 4.65 -1.43
C PHE A 95 3.10 5.02 -1.62
N HIS A 96 3.36 6.31 -1.66
CA HIS A 96 4.72 6.85 -1.80
C HIS A 96 5.25 7.29 -0.43
N PRO A 97 6.10 6.50 0.23
CA PRO A 97 6.64 6.91 1.54
C PRO A 97 7.37 8.25 1.45
N GLU A 98 8.10 8.47 0.36
CA GLU A 98 8.88 9.69 0.18
C GLU A 98 8.00 10.95 0.07
N LYS A 99 6.71 10.78 -0.22
CA LYS A 99 5.74 11.88 -0.32
C LYS A 99 4.73 11.89 0.83
N SER A 100 4.92 11.04 1.81
CA SER A 100 3.96 10.86 2.91
C SER A 100 4.36 11.60 4.20
N GLY A 101 5.19 12.63 4.08
CA GLY A 101 5.58 13.45 5.23
C GLY A 101 6.28 12.66 6.32
N ASP A 102 6.01 13.02 7.57
CA ASP A 102 6.65 12.36 8.72
C ASP A 102 6.30 10.89 8.83
N THR A 103 5.07 10.51 8.50
CA THR A 103 4.66 9.12 8.49
C THR A 103 5.53 8.31 7.53
N GLY A 104 5.72 8.84 6.33
CA GLY A 104 6.56 8.18 5.33
C GLY A 104 8.01 8.06 5.77
N LEU A 105 8.55 9.11 6.38
CA LEU A 105 9.92 9.09 6.90
C LEU A 105 10.09 8.02 7.97
N ARG A 106 9.10 7.86 8.85
CA ARG A 106 9.15 6.83 9.89
C ARG A 106 9.08 5.42 9.31
N ILE A 107 8.28 5.23 8.25
CA ILE A 107 8.24 3.94 7.55
C ILE A 107 9.59 3.65 6.90
N LEU A 108 10.20 4.63 6.24
CA LEU A 108 11.51 4.45 5.61
C LEU A 108 12.59 4.16 6.65
N LYS A 109 12.51 4.83 7.81
CA LYS A 109 13.44 4.55 8.91
C LYS A 109 13.31 3.11 9.39
N ALA A 110 12.07 2.64 9.58
CA ALA A 110 11.84 1.26 10.00
C ALA A 110 12.38 0.28 8.97
N PHE A 111 12.17 0.57 7.69
CA PHE A 111 12.68 -0.28 6.61
C PHE A 111 14.21 -0.35 6.62
N ALA A 112 14.86 0.78 6.85
CA ALA A 112 16.33 0.83 6.89
C ALA A 112 16.91 0.05 8.07
N GLU A 113 16.12 -0.14 9.12
CA GLU A 113 16.57 -0.86 10.33
C GLU A 113 16.28 -2.36 10.28
N LEU A 114 15.65 -2.85 9.24
CA LEU A 114 15.32 -4.28 9.12
C LEU A 114 16.52 -5.16 8.82
#